data_6d8753f04d9a939265040fd0c3986977
#
_entry.id   6d8753f04d9a939265040fd0c3986977
#
_cell.length_a   1.000
_cell.length_b   1.000
_cell.length_c   1.000
_cell.angle_alpha   90.00
_cell.angle_beta   90.00
_cell.angle_gamma   90.00
#
_symmetry.space_group_name_H-M   'P 1'
#
loop_
_entity.id
_entity.type
_entity.pdbx_description
1 polymer ?
#
loop_
_entity_poly.entity_id
_entity_poly.type
_entity_poly.pdbx_seq_one_letter_code
_entity_poly.pdbx_strand_id
1 'polypeptide(L)'
;WPLPQTGQMWLEDVLLNDPDIKGCFTVSTSYRNEPNPVPGRHDLIFPMFEFETKGGQAEMIKLEKELLEHIGFDKMGGTTAEPDYPEEEYRDMMVKYGSDDLEHEHEQQMEKDYGPVLFLKNFPYHTSPFWNMKKEGDVAAKIDVIVHGIETIGSAERSCDKDEMRKQFLTISNGGYANLLFDKFGHKRVYNELEAFLDRDFFPRFGGGI
;
A
#
# COMPACT_ATOMS: atom_id res chain seq x y z
N TRP A 1 -15.89 17.41 9.65
CA TRP A 1 -14.64 16.92 9.08
C TRP A 1 -14.78 15.42 8.91
N PRO A 2 -14.34 14.84 7.78
CA PRO A 2 -14.30 13.39 7.65
C PRO A 2 -13.30 12.81 8.66
N LEU A 3 -13.62 11.62 9.17
CA LEU A 3 -12.69 10.87 10.00
C LEU A 3 -11.55 10.32 9.12
N PRO A 4 -10.32 10.25 9.61
CA PRO A 4 -9.18 9.79 8.83
C PRO A 4 -9.29 8.27 8.54
N GLN A 5 -8.94 7.87 7.32
CA GLN A 5 -8.77 6.46 6.98
C GLN A 5 -7.32 6.02 7.14
N THR A 6 -6.37 6.93 6.98
CA THR A 6 -4.94 6.67 7.00
C THR A 6 -4.17 7.93 7.38
N GLY A 7 -3.03 7.77 8.02
CA GLY A 7 -2.04 8.82 8.30
C GLY A 7 -0.92 8.89 7.27
N GLN A 8 -0.95 8.05 6.24
CA GLN A 8 0.18 7.81 5.34
C GLN A 8 0.71 9.09 4.67
N MET A 9 -0.19 9.97 4.17
CA MET A 9 0.22 11.22 3.55
C MET A 9 0.90 12.20 4.53
N TRP A 10 0.54 12.15 5.81
CA TRP A 10 1.23 12.96 6.85
C TRP A 10 2.60 12.40 7.19
N LEU A 11 2.76 11.08 7.25
CA LEU A 11 4.06 10.45 7.46
C LEU A 11 5.01 10.76 6.29
N GLU A 12 4.51 10.66 5.07
CA GLU A 12 5.27 11.04 3.87
C GLU A 12 5.66 12.52 3.90
N ASP A 13 4.74 13.40 4.33
CA ASP A 13 5.01 14.82 4.50
C ASP A 13 6.12 15.07 5.53
N VAL A 14 6.08 14.42 6.67
CA VAL A 14 7.12 14.51 7.71
C VAL A 14 8.46 14.06 7.16
N LEU A 15 8.52 12.92 6.49
CA LEU A 15 9.75 12.37 5.93
C LEU A 15 10.37 13.28 4.85
N LEU A 16 9.53 13.89 4.00
CA LEU A 16 9.98 14.81 2.95
C LEU A 16 10.42 16.18 3.49
N ASN A 17 9.84 16.66 4.59
CA ASN A 17 10.23 17.91 5.23
C ASN A 17 11.50 17.81 6.10
N ASP A 18 11.82 16.62 6.59
CA ASP A 18 13.03 16.35 7.38
C ASP A 18 13.80 15.16 6.77
N PRO A 19 14.58 15.40 5.71
CA PRO A 19 15.33 14.36 5.03
C PRO A 19 16.48 13.75 5.84
N ASP A 20 16.77 14.24 7.04
CA ASP A 20 17.81 13.68 7.91
C ASP A 20 17.30 12.50 8.76
N ILE A 21 15.99 12.40 8.99
CA ILE A 21 15.42 11.24 9.67
C ILE A 21 15.49 9.98 8.79
N LYS A 22 15.60 8.82 9.41
CA LYS A 22 15.62 7.53 8.70
C LYS A 22 14.24 7.13 8.22
N GLY A 23 13.22 7.38 9.04
CA GLY A 23 11.83 7.08 8.81
C GLY A 23 10.97 7.56 9.98
N CYS A 24 9.67 7.45 9.82
CA CYS A 24 8.69 7.80 10.84
C CYS A 24 7.54 6.79 10.84
N PHE A 25 6.82 6.72 11.96
CA PHE A 25 5.65 5.84 12.09
C PHE A 25 4.59 6.47 12.97
N THR A 26 3.38 5.97 12.87
CA THR A 26 2.27 6.32 13.75
C THR A 26 1.43 5.10 14.08
N VAL A 27 0.76 5.16 15.23
CA VAL A 27 -0.35 4.27 15.54
C VAL A 27 -1.58 5.13 15.66
N SER A 28 -2.54 4.91 14.79
CA SER A 28 -3.76 5.71 14.70
C SER A 28 -5.00 4.83 14.66
N THR A 29 -6.18 5.45 14.69
CA THR A 29 -7.43 4.75 14.45
C THR A 29 -7.88 5.03 13.01
N SER A 30 -8.00 3.97 12.22
CA SER A 30 -8.61 4.04 10.89
C SER A 30 -10.13 3.98 10.98
N TYR A 31 -10.78 4.80 10.16
CA TYR A 31 -12.24 4.82 10.02
C TYR A 31 -12.60 4.56 8.56
N ARG A 32 -13.30 3.47 8.29
CA ARG A 32 -13.74 3.10 6.94
C ARG A 32 -15.24 3.29 6.77
N ASN A 33 -15.62 3.90 5.67
CA ASN A 33 -17.02 3.95 5.25
C ASN A 33 -17.24 2.92 4.15
N GLU A 34 -17.42 1.66 4.55
CA GLU A 34 -17.63 0.55 3.65
C GLU A 34 -19.09 0.13 3.69
N PRO A 35 -19.84 0.25 2.58
CA PRO A 35 -21.28 0.00 2.55
C PRO A 35 -21.66 -1.46 2.83
N ASN A 36 -20.80 -2.41 2.45
CA ASN A 36 -21.03 -3.85 2.55
C ASN A 36 -19.83 -4.56 3.19
N PRO A 37 -19.54 -4.34 4.48
CA PRO A 37 -18.41 -4.97 5.13
C PRO A 37 -18.62 -6.49 5.25
N VAL A 38 -17.57 -7.26 4.99
CA VAL A 38 -17.57 -8.72 5.18
C VAL A 38 -17.31 -9.02 6.65
N PRO A 39 -18.28 -9.67 7.37
CA PRO A 39 -18.11 -9.99 8.79
C PRO A 39 -16.87 -10.84 9.06
N GLY A 40 -16.09 -10.46 10.08
CA GLY A 40 -14.86 -11.15 10.48
C GLY A 40 -13.64 -10.84 9.59
N ARG A 41 -13.80 -9.96 8.61
CA ARG A 41 -12.73 -9.54 7.69
C ARG A 41 -12.60 -8.01 7.60
N HIS A 42 -13.73 -7.31 7.56
CA HIS A 42 -13.76 -5.86 7.39
C HIS A 42 -14.26 -5.18 8.67
N ASP A 43 -13.31 -4.69 9.46
CA ASP A 43 -13.62 -3.79 10.57
C ASP A 43 -13.75 -2.35 10.06
N LEU A 44 -14.79 -1.65 10.50
CA LEU A 44 -15.01 -0.25 10.10
C LEU A 44 -14.19 0.74 10.93
N ILE A 45 -13.75 0.32 12.11
CA ILE A 45 -12.93 1.10 13.04
C ILE A 45 -11.90 0.16 13.64
N PHE A 46 -10.62 0.43 13.38
CA PHE A 46 -9.53 -0.43 13.87
C PHE A 46 -8.25 0.36 14.09
N PRO A 47 -7.37 -0.10 15.00
CA PRO A 47 -6.04 0.46 15.11
C PRO A 47 -5.23 0.12 13.86
N MET A 48 -4.45 1.09 13.37
CA MET A 48 -3.55 0.93 12.25
C MET A 48 -2.16 1.41 12.64
N PHE A 49 -1.16 0.56 12.45
CA PHE A 49 0.23 0.96 12.49
C PHE A 49 0.66 1.33 11.07
N GLU A 50 1.21 2.52 10.89
CA GLU A 50 1.66 3.01 9.59
C GLU A 50 3.07 3.55 9.68
N PHE A 51 3.84 3.40 8.60
CA PHE A 51 5.23 3.86 8.53
C PHE A 51 5.56 4.43 7.16
N GLU A 52 6.54 5.35 7.12
CA GLU A 52 7.23 5.82 5.92
C GLU A 52 8.73 5.86 6.18
N THR A 53 9.54 5.39 5.24
CA THR A 53 11.00 5.34 5.35
C THR A 53 11.67 5.46 3.98
N LYS A 54 12.99 5.67 3.99
CA LYS A 54 13.80 5.78 2.77
C LYS A 54 14.08 4.41 2.18
N GLY A 55 14.15 4.36 0.86
CA GLY A 55 14.48 3.17 0.10
C GLY A 55 13.49 2.89 -1.02
N GLY A 56 13.68 1.77 -1.69
CA GLY A 56 12.81 1.28 -2.74
C GLY A 56 12.14 -0.03 -2.36
N GLN A 57 11.55 -0.68 -3.35
CA GLN A 57 10.78 -1.92 -3.16
C GLN A 57 11.62 -3.05 -2.52
N ALA A 58 12.92 -3.15 -2.83
CA ALA A 58 13.78 -4.19 -2.24
C ALA A 58 13.97 -3.99 -0.74
N GLU A 59 14.20 -2.75 -0.29
CA GLU A 59 14.30 -2.40 1.13
C GLU A 59 12.96 -2.58 1.85
N MET A 60 11.85 -2.32 1.16
CA MET A 60 10.49 -2.53 1.66
C MET A 60 10.24 -4.02 1.96
N ILE A 61 10.48 -4.90 0.98
CA ILE A 61 10.35 -6.36 1.16
C ILE A 61 11.22 -6.85 2.32
N LYS A 62 12.46 -6.36 2.39
CA LYS A 62 13.37 -6.74 3.47
C LYS A 62 12.83 -6.34 4.84
N LEU A 63 12.35 -5.09 4.99
CA LEU A 63 11.79 -4.60 6.25
C LEU A 63 10.56 -5.42 6.69
N GLU A 64 9.68 -5.74 5.76
CA GLU A 64 8.47 -6.53 6.02
C GLU A 64 8.80 -7.99 6.40
N LYS A 65 9.79 -8.60 5.74
CA LYS A 65 10.31 -9.92 6.14
C LYS A 65 10.91 -9.89 7.55
N GLU A 66 11.74 -8.91 7.87
CA GLU A 66 12.31 -8.73 9.20
C GLU A 66 11.21 -8.53 10.27
N LEU A 67 10.14 -7.80 9.94
CA LEU A 67 8.98 -7.65 10.83
C LEU A 67 8.28 -8.98 11.08
N LEU A 68 7.98 -9.74 10.01
CA LEU A 68 7.32 -11.04 10.11
C LEU A 68 8.15 -12.02 10.95
N GLU A 69 9.46 -12.05 10.76
CA GLU A 69 10.38 -12.84 11.58
C GLU A 69 10.32 -12.41 13.05
N HIS A 70 10.35 -11.11 13.32
CA HIS A 70 10.31 -10.58 14.69
C HIS A 70 9.03 -10.97 15.44
N ILE A 71 7.89 -11.00 14.76
CA ILE A 71 6.62 -11.39 15.36
C ILE A 71 6.35 -12.91 15.34
N GLY A 72 7.30 -13.70 14.83
CA GLY A 72 7.34 -15.16 15.00
C GLY A 72 6.86 -15.98 13.82
N PHE A 73 6.68 -15.38 12.63
CA PHE A 73 6.36 -16.12 11.41
C PHE A 73 7.53 -16.95 10.87
N ASP A 74 8.77 -16.70 11.31
CA ASP A 74 9.96 -17.49 11.01
C ASP A 74 9.86 -18.96 11.41
N LYS A 75 8.99 -19.29 12.38
CA LYS A 75 8.85 -20.62 12.98
C LYS A 75 7.72 -21.46 12.39
N MET A 76 6.96 -20.93 11.44
CA MET A 76 5.77 -21.60 10.92
C MET A 76 6.05 -22.79 10.00
N GLY A 77 7.31 -23.14 9.72
CA GLY A 77 7.67 -24.32 8.90
C GLY A 77 8.41 -25.44 9.63
N GLY A 78 8.78 -25.26 10.89
CA GLY A 78 9.51 -26.28 11.67
C GLY A 78 10.90 -26.64 11.11
N THR A 79 11.45 -25.86 10.20
CA THR A 79 12.77 -26.03 9.61
C THR A 79 13.74 -25.02 10.17
N THR A 80 15.02 -25.39 10.25
CA THR A 80 16.12 -24.50 10.66
C THR A 80 16.65 -23.63 9.50
N ALA A 81 15.99 -23.65 8.35
CA ALA A 81 16.29 -22.80 7.22
C ALA A 81 15.75 -21.39 7.46
N GLU A 82 16.41 -20.39 6.92
CA GLU A 82 15.90 -19.01 6.83
C GLU A 82 14.50 -19.04 6.23
N PRO A 83 13.53 -18.27 6.77
CA PRO A 83 12.19 -18.22 6.21
C PRO A 83 12.25 -17.65 4.79
N ASP A 84 11.95 -18.47 3.82
CA ASP A 84 11.81 -18.05 2.43
C ASP A 84 10.31 -17.82 2.18
N TYR A 85 9.90 -16.55 2.37
CA TYR A 85 8.53 -16.15 2.09
C TYR A 85 8.34 -16.08 0.57
N PRO A 86 7.38 -16.81 -0.01
CA PRO A 86 7.11 -16.75 -1.44
C PRO A 86 6.72 -15.33 -1.88
N GLU A 87 7.21 -14.96 -3.04
CA GLU A 87 6.95 -13.67 -3.70
C GLU A 87 6.35 -13.95 -5.08
N GLU A 88 5.16 -13.43 -5.34
CA GLU A 88 4.46 -13.65 -6.59
C GLU A 88 4.01 -12.34 -7.23
N GLU A 89 4.00 -12.33 -8.57
CA GLU A 89 3.52 -11.20 -9.34
C GLU A 89 1.98 -11.22 -9.41
N TYR A 90 1.34 -10.08 -9.20
CA TYR A 90 -0.12 -9.98 -9.27
C TYR A 90 -0.69 -10.55 -10.57
N ARG A 91 -0.04 -10.28 -11.70
CA ARG A 91 -0.44 -10.79 -13.02
C ARG A 91 -0.38 -12.29 -13.15
N ASP A 92 0.64 -12.91 -12.58
CA ASP A 92 0.78 -14.36 -12.60
C ASP A 92 -0.34 -15.01 -11.79
N MET A 93 -0.73 -14.38 -10.70
CA MET A 93 -1.88 -14.82 -9.89
C MET A 93 -3.21 -14.61 -10.63
N MET A 94 -3.37 -13.50 -11.37
CA MET A 94 -4.53 -13.32 -12.25
C MET A 94 -4.68 -14.48 -13.25
N VAL A 95 -3.57 -14.86 -13.89
CA VAL A 95 -3.55 -15.97 -14.84
C VAL A 95 -3.84 -17.30 -14.15
N LYS A 96 -3.21 -17.55 -12.99
CA LYS A 96 -3.37 -18.78 -12.21
C LYS A 96 -4.80 -18.99 -11.77
N TYR A 97 -5.47 -17.95 -11.30
CA TYR A 97 -6.84 -18.05 -10.79
C TYR A 97 -7.92 -17.71 -11.83
N GLY A 98 -7.51 -17.30 -13.04
CA GLY A 98 -8.44 -16.99 -14.13
C GLY A 98 -9.35 -15.81 -13.85
N SER A 99 -8.81 -14.80 -13.16
CA SER A 99 -9.54 -13.59 -12.76
C SER A 99 -8.81 -12.34 -13.22
N ASP A 100 -9.58 -11.32 -13.65
CA ASP A 100 -9.02 -10.00 -14.00
C ASP A 100 -8.73 -9.14 -12.76
N ASP A 101 -9.28 -9.51 -11.61
CA ASP A 101 -9.02 -8.88 -10.33
C ASP A 101 -8.94 -9.93 -9.22
N LEU A 102 -8.05 -9.73 -8.24
CA LEU A 102 -7.85 -10.66 -7.14
C LEU A 102 -8.66 -10.19 -5.93
N GLU A 103 -9.59 -11.02 -5.51
CA GLU A 103 -10.48 -10.75 -4.40
C GLU A 103 -10.18 -11.72 -3.22
N HIS A 104 -10.87 -11.57 -2.12
CA HIS A 104 -10.66 -12.32 -0.87
C HIS A 104 -10.67 -13.85 -1.05
N GLU A 105 -11.44 -14.39 -1.99
CA GLU A 105 -11.48 -15.83 -2.28
C GLU A 105 -10.15 -16.33 -2.87
N HIS A 106 -9.52 -15.48 -3.69
CA HIS A 106 -8.21 -15.76 -4.28
C HIS A 106 -7.12 -15.69 -3.20
N GLU A 107 -7.19 -14.73 -2.27
CA GLU A 107 -6.24 -14.64 -1.14
C GLU A 107 -6.34 -15.88 -0.24
N GLN A 108 -7.54 -16.39 0.06
CA GLN A 108 -7.72 -17.65 0.78
C GLN A 108 -7.17 -18.86 0.01
N GLN A 109 -7.22 -18.82 -1.32
CA GLN A 109 -6.62 -19.88 -2.13
C GLN A 109 -5.10 -19.78 -2.15
N MET A 110 -4.54 -18.55 -2.10
CA MET A 110 -3.09 -18.31 -1.98
C MET A 110 -2.51 -18.97 -0.72
N GLU A 111 -3.21 -18.90 0.43
CA GLU A 111 -2.76 -19.59 1.64
C GLU A 111 -2.59 -21.10 1.41
N LYS A 112 -3.53 -21.75 0.71
CA LYS A 112 -3.47 -23.20 0.43
C LYS A 112 -2.34 -23.54 -0.55
N ASP A 113 -2.07 -22.65 -1.51
CA ASP A 113 -1.12 -22.88 -2.58
C ASP A 113 0.33 -22.55 -2.17
N TYR A 114 0.53 -21.53 -1.33
CA TYR A 114 1.84 -20.97 -1.01
C TYR A 114 2.21 -21.02 0.47
N GLY A 115 1.24 -21.34 1.35
CA GLY A 115 1.43 -21.35 2.79
C GLY A 115 0.93 -20.06 3.47
N PRO A 116 1.25 -19.90 4.76
CA PRO A 116 0.61 -18.88 5.60
C PRO A 116 1.01 -17.44 5.29
N VAL A 117 2.10 -17.21 4.53
CA VAL A 117 2.58 -15.88 4.15
C VAL A 117 2.93 -15.86 2.68
N LEU A 118 2.44 -14.85 1.96
CA LEU A 118 2.76 -14.58 0.56
C LEU A 118 2.94 -13.08 0.35
N PHE A 119 3.98 -12.68 -0.39
CA PHE A 119 4.17 -11.33 -0.88
C PHE A 119 3.61 -11.22 -2.29
N LEU A 120 2.48 -10.53 -2.46
CA LEU A 120 1.86 -10.25 -3.75
C LEU A 120 2.32 -8.89 -4.25
N LYS A 121 2.98 -8.86 -5.43
CA LYS A 121 3.72 -7.68 -5.89
C LYS A 121 3.21 -7.15 -7.23
N ASN A 122 3.54 -5.87 -7.48
CA ASN A 122 3.45 -5.22 -8.78
C ASN A 122 2.02 -5.20 -9.35
N PHE A 123 1.21 -4.37 -8.73
CA PHE A 123 -0.23 -4.26 -9.01
C PHE A 123 -0.50 -3.54 -10.33
N PRO A 124 -1.27 -4.13 -11.25
CA PRO A 124 -1.68 -3.47 -12.49
C PRO A 124 -2.50 -2.21 -12.25
N TYR A 125 -2.39 -1.23 -13.15
CA TYR A 125 -3.08 0.06 -12.98
C TYR A 125 -4.60 -0.01 -13.03
N HIS A 126 -5.19 -1.09 -13.57
CA HIS A 126 -6.65 -1.27 -13.52
C HIS A 126 -7.17 -1.52 -12.09
N THR A 127 -6.31 -2.01 -11.17
CA THR A 127 -6.65 -2.16 -9.74
C THR A 127 -6.67 -0.82 -8.98
N SER A 128 -6.46 0.30 -9.69
CA SER A 128 -6.47 1.67 -9.15
C SER A 128 -5.52 1.91 -7.97
N PRO A 129 -4.22 1.56 -8.09
CA PRO A 129 -3.24 1.84 -7.05
C PRO A 129 -3.18 3.36 -6.78
N PHE A 130 -2.87 3.75 -5.53
CA PHE A 130 -2.92 5.14 -5.13
C PHE A 130 -1.97 6.03 -5.96
N TRP A 131 -2.34 7.25 -6.23
CA TRP A 131 -1.75 8.15 -7.23
C TRP A 131 -0.25 8.46 -7.03
N ASN A 132 0.27 8.39 -5.81
CA ASN A 132 1.68 8.66 -5.51
C ASN A 132 2.57 7.40 -5.48
N MET A 133 2.03 6.23 -5.77
CA MET A 133 2.82 5.00 -5.89
C MET A 133 3.70 5.05 -7.13
N LYS A 134 4.93 4.55 -7.01
CA LYS A 134 5.88 4.49 -8.13
C LYS A 134 5.34 3.60 -9.23
N LYS A 135 5.41 4.11 -10.45
CA LYS A 135 5.01 3.39 -11.65
C LYS A 135 6.22 2.73 -12.31
N GLU A 136 6.08 1.45 -12.63
CA GLU A 136 7.03 0.68 -13.41
C GLU A 136 6.32 0.04 -14.62
N GLY A 137 6.47 0.68 -15.78
CA GLY A 137 5.72 0.26 -16.98
C GLY A 137 4.21 0.47 -16.78
N ASP A 138 3.45 -0.61 -16.67
CA ASP A 138 2.00 -0.62 -16.50
C ASP A 138 1.55 -1.20 -15.14
N VAL A 139 2.47 -1.28 -14.19
CA VAL A 139 2.21 -1.69 -12.81
C VAL A 139 2.68 -0.63 -11.81
N ALA A 140 2.11 -0.63 -10.62
CA ALA A 140 2.60 0.10 -9.47
C ALA A 140 3.50 -0.79 -8.62
N ALA A 141 4.58 -0.24 -8.08
CA ALA A 141 5.47 -0.90 -7.12
C ALA A 141 4.77 -1.03 -5.74
N LYS A 142 3.62 -1.69 -5.73
CA LYS A 142 2.81 -2.01 -4.57
C LYS A 142 3.07 -3.46 -4.14
N ILE A 143 3.01 -3.70 -2.84
CA ILE A 143 3.07 -5.03 -2.24
C ILE A 143 1.93 -5.17 -1.24
N ASP A 144 1.23 -6.29 -1.30
CA ASP A 144 0.34 -6.74 -0.24
C ASP A 144 0.91 -8.03 0.34
N VAL A 145 1.15 -8.02 1.65
CA VAL A 145 1.55 -9.21 2.38
C VAL A 145 0.29 -9.92 2.85
N ILE A 146 0.03 -11.05 2.24
CA ILE A 146 -1.11 -11.91 2.55
C ILE A 146 -0.70 -12.86 3.68
N VAL A 147 -1.35 -12.73 4.84
CA VAL A 147 -1.12 -13.60 6.00
C VAL A 147 -2.40 -14.37 6.31
N HIS A 148 -2.32 -15.70 6.29
CA HIS A 148 -3.47 -16.57 6.46
C HIS A 148 -4.66 -16.22 5.54
N GLY A 149 -4.37 -15.94 4.27
CA GLY A 149 -5.38 -15.60 3.27
C GLY A 149 -6.07 -14.25 3.46
N ILE A 150 -5.41 -13.32 4.17
CA ILE A 150 -5.89 -11.96 4.40
C ILE A 150 -4.77 -10.96 4.11
N GLU A 151 -5.03 -9.94 3.30
CA GLU A 151 -4.14 -8.77 3.19
C GLU A 151 -3.95 -8.17 4.59
N THR A 152 -2.72 -8.27 5.11
CA THR A 152 -2.39 -7.81 6.46
C THR A 152 -1.49 -6.58 6.43
N ILE A 153 -0.58 -6.49 5.45
CA ILE A 153 0.26 -5.32 5.23
C ILE A 153 0.03 -4.85 3.80
N GLY A 154 -0.39 -3.61 3.64
CA GLY A 154 -0.42 -2.95 2.34
C GLY A 154 0.66 -1.88 2.27
N SER A 155 1.56 -1.97 1.28
CA SER A 155 2.71 -1.07 1.15
C SER A 155 3.04 -0.71 -0.29
N ALA A 156 3.80 0.37 -0.49
CA ALA A 156 4.26 0.77 -1.82
C ALA A 156 5.51 1.64 -1.78
N GLU A 157 6.34 1.50 -2.79
CA GLU A 157 7.34 2.51 -3.13
C GLU A 157 6.65 3.75 -3.70
N ARG A 158 7.10 4.95 -3.27
CA ARG A 158 6.52 6.22 -3.70
C ARG A 158 7.22 6.75 -4.94
N SER A 159 6.45 7.39 -5.81
CA SER A 159 6.98 8.02 -7.02
C SER A 159 7.84 9.24 -6.67
N CYS A 160 8.90 9.45 -7.46
CA CYS A 160 9.64 10.70 -7.51
C CYS A 160 9.30 11.54 -8.77
N ASP A 161 8.44 11.04 -9.64
CA ASP A 161 8.03 11.71 -10.87
C ASP A 161 6.79 12.59 -10.61
N LYS A 162 7.03 13.91 -10.56
CA LYS A 162 6.01 14.93 -10.27
C LYS A 162 4.89 14.97 -11.32
N ASP A 163 5.24 14.79 -12.58
CA ASP A 163 4.29 14.87 -13.68
C ASP A 163 3.43 13.59 -13.74
N GLU A 164 4.02 12.43 -13.48
CA GLU A 164 3.29 11.18 -13.34
C GLU A 164 2.32 11.24 -12.16
N MET A 165 2.77 11.70 -10.97
CA MET A 165 1.93 11.85 -9.79
C MET A 165 0.74 12.79 -10.03
N ARG A 166 0.99 13.96 -10.67
CA ARG A 166 -0.08 14.91 -11.04
C ARG A 166 -1.11 14.26 -11.96
N LYS A 167 -0.63 13.55 -12.97
CA LYS A 167 -1.50 12.83 -13.91
C LYS A 167 -2.32 11.76 -13.21
N GLN A 168 -1.68 10.93 -12.38
CA GLN A 168 -2.36 9.86 -11.65
C GLN A 168 -3.40 10.42 -10.66
N PHE A 169 -3.07 11.50 -9.93
CA PHE A 169 -4.04 12.17 -9.05
C PHE A 169 -5.34 12.54 -9.78
N LEU A 170 -5.24 13.04 -11.01
CA LEU A 170 -6.39 13.47 -11.78
C LEU A 170 -7.15 12.32 -12.48
N THR A 171 -6.51 11.18 -12.68
CA THR A 171 -7.05 10.08 -13.51
C THR A 171 -7.40 8.81 -12.75
N ILE A 172 -6.86 8.60 -11.55
CA ILE A 172 -7.18 7.43 -10.72
C ILE A 172 -8.69 7.26 -10.53
N SER A 173 -9.16 6.02 -10.57
CA SER A 173 -10.59 5.67 -10.49
C SER A 173 -11.44 6.46 -11.51
N ASN A 174 -10.93 6.58 -12.74
CA ASN A 174 -11.55 7.36 -13.81
C ASN A 174 -11.83 8.83 -13.42
N GLY A 175 -10.93 9.43 -12.63
CA GLY A 175 -11.05 10.79 -12.10
C GLY A 175 -11.95 10.91 -10.87
N GLY A 176 -12.51 9.81 -10.38
CA GLY A 176 -13.42 9.81 -9.24
C GLY A 176 -12.80 10.35 -7.97
N TYR A 177 -11.53 10.04 -7.71
CA TYR A 177 -10.82 10.54 -6.54
C TYR A 177 -10.69 12.08 -6.54
N ALA A 178 -10.18 12.65 -7.63
CA ALA A 178 -10.01 14.10 -7.76
C ALA A 178 -11.37 14.82 -7.71
N ASN A 179 -12.38 14.32 -8.41
CA ASN A 179 -13.72 14.89 -8.42
C ASN A 179 -14.34 14.91 -7.02
N LEU A 180 -14.19 13.84 -6.24
CA LEU A 180 -14.67 13.81 -4.86
C LEU A 180 -14.02 14.90 -3.99
N LEU A 181 -12.72 15.13 -4.15
CA LEU A 181 -12.01 16.18 -3.44
C LEU A 181 -12.42 17.58 -3.92
N PHE A 182 -12.59 17.78 -5.23
CA PHE A 182 -13.06 19.03 -5.80
C PHE A 182 -14.46 19.41 -5.29
N ASP A 183 -15.36 18.45 -5.22
CA ASP A 183 -16.71 18.66 -4.70
C ASP A 183 -16.72 19.00 -3.20
N LYS A 184 -15.86 18.36 -2.41
CA LYS A 184 -15.79 18.59 -0.96
C LYS A 184 -15.06 19.86 -0.57
N PHE A 185 -13.96 20.18 -1.25
CA PHE A 185 -13.01 21.20 -0.80
C PHE A 185 -12.82 22.36 -1.79
N GLY A 186 -13.36 22.22 -3.02
CA GLY A 186 -13.22 23.19 -4.11
C GLY A 186 -11.91 23.04 -4.88
N HIS A 187 -11.99 23.26 -6.20
CA HIS A 187 -10.87 23.11 -7.14
C HIS A 187 -9.61 23.86 -6.71
N LYS A 188 -9.76 25.15 -6.36
CA LYS A 188 -8.61 26.00 -6.03
C LYS A 188 -7.81 25.45 -4.84
N ARG A 189 -8.50 24.97 -3.80
CA ARG A 189 -7.85 24.43 -2.61
C ARG A 189 -7.12 23.13 -2.95
N VAL A 190 -7.81 22.21 -3.62
CA VAL A 190 -7.24 20.91 -3.97
C VAL A 190 -6.01 21.05 -4.87
N TYR A 191 -6.08 21.91 -5.90
CA TYR A 191 -4.91 22.16 -6.75
C TYR A 191 -3.76 22.82 -5.99
N ASN A 192 -4.03 23.78 -5.11
CA ASN A 192 -2.98 24.41 -4.33
C ASN A 192 -2.28 23.42 -3.39
N GLU A 193 -3.01 22.52 -2.74
CA GLU A 193 -2.45 21.49 -1.87
C GLU A 193 -1.67 20.44 -2.66
N LEU A 194 -2.17 20.01 -3.83
CA LEU A 194 -1.47 19.10 -4.73
C LEU A 194 -0.14 19.71 -5.22
N GLU A 195 -0.17 20.94 -5.72
CA GLU A 195 1.05 21.60 -6.24
C GLU A 195 2.05 21.88 -5.11
N ALA A 196 1.59 22.25 -3.91
CA ALA A 196 2.46 22.41 -2.75
C ALA A 196 3.11 21.07 -2.34
N PHE A 197 2.42 19.96 -2.47
CA PHE A 197 3.01 18.63 -2.28
C PHE A 197 4.03 18.33 -3.38
N LEU A 198 3.71 18.57 -4.65
CA LEU A 198 4.56 18.29 -5.80
C LEU A 198 5.79 19.22 -5.92
N ASP A 199 5.81 20.37 -5.23
CA ASP A 199 6.96 21.30 -5.23
C ASP A 199 8.14 20.81 -4.36
N ARG A 200 7.97 19.73 -3.62
CA ARG A 200 9.01 19.15 -2.76
C ARG A 200 10.13 18.47 -3.53
N ASP A 201 11.27 18.29 -2.87
CA ASP A 201 12.36 17.45 -3.35
C ASP A 201 12.11 15.98 -2.98
N PHE A 202 11.78 15.19 -3.99
CA PHE A 202 11.50 13.77 -3.79
C PHE A 202 12.77 12.93 -3.86
N PHE A 203 12.84 11.92 -3.01
CA PHE A 203 13.85 10.87 -3.01
C PHE A 203 13.16 9.49 -2.90
N PRO A 204 13.85 8.38 -3.22
CA PRO A 204 13.29 7.04 -3.07
C PRO A 204 12.84 6.79 -1.63
N ARG A 205 11.57 6.44 -1.48
CA ARG A 205 10.90 6.19 -0.21
C ARG A 205 9.77 5.20 -0.39
N PHE A 206 9.43 4.54 0.68
CA PHE A 206 8.31 3.61 0.72
C PHE A 206 7.59 3.69 2.06
N GLY A 207 6.36 3.23 2.08
CA GLY A 207 5.59 3.13 3.31
C GLY A 207 4.44 2.18 3.18
N GLY A 208 3.88 1.83 4.32
CA GLY A 208 2.80 0.87 4.43
C GLY A 208 2.04 0.97 5.73
N GLY A 209 1.00 0.15 5.84
CA GLY A 209 0.14 0.05 7.01
C GLY A 209 -0.23 -1.39 7.33
N ILE A 210 -0.42 -1.66 8.63
CA ILE A 210 -0.75 -2.96 9.22
C ILE A 210 -1.96 -2.77 10.13
#